data_3623ec1145f1920bdb9297552ea4f033
#
_entry.id   3623ec1145f1920bdb9297552ea4f033
#
_cell.length_a   1.000
_cell.length_b   1.000
_cell.length_c   1.000
_cell.angle_alpha   90.00
_cell.angle_beta   90.00
_cell.angle_gamma   90.00
#
_symmetry.space_group_name_H-M   'P 1'
#
loop_
_entity.id
_entity.type
_entity.pdbx_description
1 polymer ?
#
loop_
_entity_poly.entity_id
_entity_poly.type
_entity_poly.pdbx_seq_one_letter_code
_entity_poly.pdbx_strand_id
1 'polypeptide(L)'
;MRLLALDTATSVCAVALMEDGRAVVEYSPVLHRTHSQRLVPLLDQALAEAGWSRSHLDAIAVGAGPGSFTGVRIGMTTAKALAFALDRPLATVSTLEASALSPLLGGAGSGPATDDLVCPLLDARRGEVYTALYRVAGPAQLQWKAEAVSLPVEEWLERLPRGETVWFTGEGVPAHQARLQEVGGGWRMVGQPLLRALAVGLLGHR
;
A
#
# COMPACT_ATOMS: atom_id res chain seq x y z
N MET A 1 -1.21 -18.76 11.27
CA MET A 1 -1.75 -17.46 11.77
C MET A 1 -2.63 -16.84 10.68
N ARG A 2 -3.89 -16.56 11.04
CA ARG A 2 -4.89 -15.95 10.15
C ARG A 2 -4.96 -14.45 10.41
N LEU A 3 -4.64 -13.68 9.40
CA LEU A 3 -4.51 -12.21 9.46
C LEU A 3 -5.54 -11.55 8.54
N LEU A 4 -6.25 -10.56 9.06
CA LEU A 4 -6.97 -9.59 8.26
C LEU A 4 -6.07 -8.38 7.99
N ALA A 5 -5.88 -8.03 6.72
CA ALA A 5 -5.17 -6.83 6.31
C ALA A 5 -6.11 -5.86 5.59
N LEU A 6 -6.01 -4.56 5.88
CA LEU A 6 -6.82 -3.54 5.22
C LEU A 6 -6.11 -2.20 5.08
N ASP A 7 -6.44 -1.45 4.02
CA ASP A 7 -6.03 -0.06 3.83
C ASP A 7 -7.12 0.70 3.05
N THR A 8 -7.38 1.92 3.48
CA THR A 8 -8.35 2.84 2.88
C THR A 8 -7.77 4.25 2.73
N ALA A 9 -6.45 4.40 2.86
CA ALA A 9 -5.77 5.70 2.81
C ALA A 9 -5.67 6.29 1.39
N THR A 10 -5.86 5.46 0.36
CA THR A 10 -5.84 5.83 -1.07
C THR A 10 -7.23 5.73 -1.69
N SER A 11 -7.33 5.88 -3.00
CA SER A 11 -8.56 5.57 -3.76
C SER A 11 -8.91 4.07 -3.76
N VAL A 12 -7.98 3.21 -3.35
CA VAL A 12 -8.19 1.77 -3.23
C VAL A 12 -8.80 1.43 -1.87
N CYS A 13 -9.84 0.61 -1.86
CA CYS A 13 -10.35 -0.03 -0.65
C CYS A 13 -9.77 -1.44 -0.58
N ALA A 14 -8.61 -1.57 0.03
CA ALA A 14 -7.87 -2.82 0.05
C ALA A 14 -8.24 -3.68 1.26
N VAL A 15 -8.59 -4.95 1.03
CA VAL A 15 -8.87 -5.95 2.06
C VAL A 15 -8.24 -7.27 1.65
N ALA A 16 -7.52 -7.93 2.54
CA ALA A 16 -7.04 -9.30 2.33
C ALA A 16 -7.19 -10.15 3.58
N LEU A 17 -7.48 -11.41 3.37
CA LEU A 17 -7.35 -12.47 4.36
C LEU A 17 -6.12 -13.29 4.02
N MET A 18 -5.28 -13.52 5.01
CA MET A 18 -4.03 -14.24 4.87
C MET A 18 -3.95 -15.38 5.86
N GLU A 19 -3.36 -16.48 5.44
CA GLU A 19 -3.00 -17.60 6.32
C GLU A 19 -1.51 -17.90 6.12
N ASP A 20 -0.74 -17.85 7.21
CA ASP A 20 0.70 -18.14 7.23
C ASP A 20 1.50 -17.37 6.17
N GLY A 21 1.23 -16.08 6.03
CA GLY A 21 1.91 -15.18 5.09
C GLY A 21 1.45 -15.28 3.63
N ARG A 22 0.42 -16.09 3.34
CA ARG A 22 -0.14 -16.24 1.99
C ARG A 22 -1.55 -15.66 1.91
N ALA A 23 -1.86 -15.00 0.81
CA ALA A 23 -3.22 -14.52 0.56
C ALA A 23 -4.18 -15.71 0.33
N VAL A 24 -5.29 -15.71 1.05
CA VAL A 24 -6.44 -16.60 0.83
C VAL A 24 -7.47 -15.91 -0.05
N VAL A 25 -7.78 -14.64 0.29
CA VAL A 25 -8.67 -13.78 -0.48
C VAL A 25 -8.05 -12.39 -0.50
N GLU A 26 -8.09 -11.71 -1.64
CA GLU A 26 -7.65 -10.31 -1.74
C GLU A 26 -8.59 -9.51 -2.64
N TYR A 27 -9.03 -8.36 -2.15
CA TYR A 27 -9.80 -7.36 -2.89
C TYR A 27 -9.11 -6.01 -2.83
N SER A 28 -8.98 -5.36 -3.99
CA SER A 28 -8.40 -4.02 -4.09
C SER A 28 -9.18 -3.16 -5.10
N PRO A 29 -10.52 -2.99 -4.94
CA PRO A 29 -11.28 -2.15 -5.82
C PRO A 29 -10.91 -0.68 -5.68
N VAL A 30 -10.84 0.04 -6.82
CA VAL A 30 -10.71 1.50 -6.85
C VAL A 30 -12.06 2.12 -6.57
N LEU A 31 -12.17 2.88 -5.49
CA LEU A 31 -13.40 3.55 -5.06
C LEU A 31 -13.12 5.05 -4.89
N HIS A 32 -13.62 5.87 -5.80
CA HIS A 32 -13.43 7.34 -5.72
C HIS A 32 -14.14 7.99 -4.52
N ARG A 33 -15.18 7.34 -4.00
CA ARG A 33 -15.95 7.73 -2.78
C ARG A 33 -16.53 6.46 -2.17
N THR A 34 -17.03 6.54 -0.92
CA THR A 34 -17.80 5.45 -0.28
C THR A 34 -17.03 4.35 0.43
N HIS A 35 -15.75 4.56 0.80
CA HIS A 35 -14.99 3.59 1.61
C HIS A 35 -15.77 3.17 2.87
N SER A 36 -16.43 4.13 3.55
CA SER A 36 -17.24 3.87 4.75
C SER A 36 -18.40 2.92 4.52
N GLN A 37 -18.98 2.92 3.31
CA GLN A 37 -20.11 2.06 2.96
C GLN A 37 -19.65 0.70 2.41
N ARG A 38 -18.41 0.61 1.92
CA ARG A 38 -17.93 -0.56 1.19
C ARG A 38 -16.98 -1.43 2.00
N LEU A 39 -16.22 -0.86 2.94
CA LEU A 39 -15.18 -1.61 3.67
C LEU A 39 -15.76 -2.81 4.43
N VAL A 40 -16.81 -2.62 5.24
CA VAL A 40 -17.38 -3.72 6.04
C VAL A 40 -18.04 -4.78 5.16
N PRO A 41 -18.89 -4.44 4.17
CA PRO A 41 -19.39 -5.43 3.22
C PRO A 41 -18.30 -6.22 2.48
N LEU A 42 -17.20 -5.55 2.07
CA LEU A 42 -16.10 -6.19 1.39
C LEU A 42 -15.34 -7.17 2.30
N LEU A 43 -15.19 -6.80 3.58
CA LEU A 43 -14.61 -7.66 4.61
C LEU A 43 -15.50 -8.89 4.85
N ASP A 44 -16.81 -8.70 4.99
CA ASP A 44 -17.75 -9.81 5.20
C ASP A 44 -17.77 -10.75 3.99
N GLN A 45 -17.70 -10.20 2.77
CA GLN A 45 -17.56 -10.99 1.55
C GLN A 45 -16.27 -11.81 1.54
N ALA A 46 -15.14 -11.21 1.92
CA ALA A 46 -13.85 -11.91 1.99
C ALA A 46 -13.90 -13.06 2.99
N LEU A 47 -14.47 -12.83 4.18
CA LEU A 47 -14.64 -13.89 5.20
C LEU A 47 -15.52 -15.03 4.70
N ALA A 48 -16.65 -14.71 4.06
CA ALA A 48 -17.56 -15.73 3.51
C ALA A 48 -16.88 -16.57 2.43
N GLU A 49 -16.11 -15.94 1.53
CA GLU A 49 -15.39 -16.63 0.45
C GLU A 49 -14.26 -17.52 0.99
N ALA A 50 -13.57 -17.08 2.05
CA ALA A 50 -12.56 -17.89 2.72
C ALA A 50 -13.18 -19.02 3.60
N GLY A 51 -14.50 -19.02 3.80
CA GLY A 51 -15.16 -19.93 4.76
C GLY A 51 -14.79 -19.63 6.21
N TRP A 52 -14.41 -18.38 6.54
CA TRP A 52 -13.99 -17.97 7.87
C TRP A 52 -15.07 -17.15 8.58
N SER A 53 -15.19 -17.32 9.88
CA SER A 53 -15.85 -16.37 10.76
C SER A 53 -14.84 -15.36 11.31
N ARG A 54 -15.32 -14.24 11.83
CA ARG A 54 -14.45 -13.22 12.47
C ARG A 54 -13.62 -13.79 13.63
N SER A 55 -14.15 -14.78 14.36
CA SER A 55 -13.45 -15.45 15.46
C SER A 55 -12.23 -16.27 15.02
N HIS A 56 -12.12 -16.60 13.73
CA HIS A 56 -10.95 -17.29 13.19
C HIS A 56 -9.74 -16.37 12.99
N LEU A 57 -9.92 -15.07 13.09
CA LEU A 57 -8.81 -14.11 12.94
C LEU A 57 -7.92 -14.13 14.18
N ASP A 58 -6.61 -14.22 13.96
CA ASP A 58 -5.59 -14.18 15.01
C ASP A 58 -5.01 -12.78 15.21
N ALA A 59 -4.98 -11.96 14.14
CA ALA A 59 -4.45 -10.61 14.15
C ALA A 59 -5.08 -9.74 13.04
N ILE A 60 -4.92 -8.41 13.17
CA ILE A 60 -5.37 -7.43 12.19
C ILE A 60 -4.20 -6.50 11.84
N ALA A 61 -4.00 -6.22 10.56
CA ALA A 61 -3.06 -5.23 10.07
C ALA A 61 -3.80 -4.11 9.33
N VAL A 62 -3.41 -2.85 9.54
CA VAL A 62 -4.06 -1.69 8.92
C VAL A 62 -3.07 -0.65 8.44
N GLY A 63 -3.32 -0.12 7.23
CA GLY A 63 -2.62 1.06 6.74
C GLY A 63 -2.91 2.29 7.61
N ALA A 64 -1.84 2.90 8.14
CA ALA A 64 -1.93 4.09 8.99
C ALA A 64 -1.68 5.40 8.23
N GLY A 65 -1.63 5.35 6.91
CA GLY A 65 -1.27 6.48 6.07
C GLY A 65 0.24 6.55 5.77
N PRO A 66 0.69 7.64 5.18
CA PRO A 66 -0.08 8.83 4.81
C PRO A 66 -1.08 8.61 3.68
N GLY A 67 -2.02 9.55 3.54
CA GLY A 67 -3.02 9.53 2.48
C GLY A 67 -4.27 10.32 2.85
N SER A 68 -5.42 9.94 2.31
CA SER A 68 -6.71 10.57 2.60
C SER A 68 -7.02 10.53 4.09
N PHE A 69 -7.15 11.70 4.73
CA PHE A 69 -7.48 11.84 6.14
C PHE A 69 -8.76 11.07 6.55
N THR A 70 -9.80 11.18 5.71
CA THR A 70 -11.04 10.45 5.93
C THR A 70 -10.84 8.94 5.73
N GLY A 71 -10.10 8.55 4.69
CA GLY A 71 -9.79 7.16 4.40
C GLY A 71 -9.04 6.49 5.55
N VAL A 72 -7.93 7.08 6.00
CA VAL A 72 -7.14 6.56 7.13
C VAL A 72 -8.02 6.37 8.37
N ARG A 73 -8.91 7.32 8.68
CA ARG A 73 -9.82 7.20 9.83
C ARG A 73 -10.80 6.04 9.69
N ILE A 74 -11.38 5.85 8.50
CA ILE A 74 -12.30 4.74 8.24
C ILE A 74 -11.60 3.40 8.49
N GLY A 75 -10.47 3.16 7.87
CA GLY A 75 -9.69 1.92 8.04
C GLY A 75 -9.27 1.70 9.49
N MET A 76 -8.64 2.71 10.08
CA MET A 76 -8.13 2.64 11.46
C MET A 76 -9.25 2.40 12.48
N THR A 77 -10.40 3.09 12.35
CA THR A 77 -11.53 2.90 13.27
C THR A 77 -12.13 1.51 13.12
N THR A 78 -12.28 1.03 11.89
CA THR A 78 -12.79 -0.33 11.63
C THR A 78 -11.84 -1.40 12.20
N ALA A 79 -10.54 -1.27 11.95
CA ALA A 79 -9.53 -2.20 12.45
C ALA A 79 -9.46 -2.21 13.99
N LYS A 80 -9.47 -1.04 14.62
CA LYS A 80 -9.49 -0.92 16.09
C LYS A 80 -10.74 -1.53 16.71
N ALA A 81 -11.92 -1.27 16.12
CA ALA A 81 -13.18 -1.82 16.61
C ALA A 81 -13.17 -3.37 16.52
N LEU A 82 -12.69 -3.92 15.40
CA LEU A 82 -12.56 -5.37 15.23
C LEU A 82 -11.54 -5.97 16.20
N ALA A 83 -10.35 -5.38 16.32
CA ALA A 83 -9.29 -5.85 17.22
C ALA A 83 -9.78 -5.88 18.68
N PHE A 84 -10.47 -4.81 19.12
CA PHE A 84 -11.05 -4.72 20.44
C PHE A 84 -12.16 -5.77 20.65
N ALA A 85 -13.10 -5.89 19.73
CA ALA A 85 -14.23 -6.81 19.86
C ALA A 85 -13.81 -8.30 19.84
N LEU A 86 -12.70 -8.61 19.17
CA LEU A 86 -12.19 -9.97 19.03
C LEU A 86 -11.07 -10.31 20.02
N ASP A 87 -10.61 -9.31 20.79
CA ASP A 87 -9.42 -9.41 21.65
C ASP A 87 -8.20 -9.93 20.88
N ARG A 88 -7.88 -9.22 19.75
CA ARG A 88 -6.78 -9.56 18.86
C ARG A 88 -5.79 -8.41 18.69
N PRO A 89 -4.50 -8.72 18.50
CA PRO A 89 -3.48 -7.70 18.24
C PRO A 89 -3.77 -6.95 16.95
N LEU A 90 -3.40 -5.64 16.96
CA LEU A 90 -3.50 -4.74 15.83
C LEU A 90 -2.11 -4.22 15.46
N ALA A 91 -1.66 -4.50 14.24
CA ALA A 91 -0.46 -3.93 13.65
C ALA A 91 -0.81 -2.73 12.76
N THR A 92 0.00 -1.67 12.81
CA THR A 92 -0.10 -0.52 11.91
C THR A 92 1.03 -0.53 10.90
N VAL A 93 0.72 -0.23 9.64
CA VAL A 93 1.65 -0.30 8.51
C VAL A 93 1.66 1.03 7.77
N SER A 94 2.83 1.47 7.31
CA SER A 94 2.92 2.63 6.43
C SER A 94 2.25 2.33 5.09
N THR A 95 1.30 3.17 4.66
CA THR A 95 0.67 3.08 3.34
C THR A 95 1.68 3.31 2.22
N LEU A 96 2.71 4.15 2.43
CA LEU A 96 3.82 4.32 1.48
C LEU A 96 4.64 3.04 1.32
N GLU A 97 4.98 2.39 2.43
CA GLU A 97 5.75 1.13 2.37
C GLU A 97 4.93 0.02 1.70
N ALA A 98 3.63 -0.09 2.03
CA ALA A 98 2.72 -1.03 1.37
C ALA A 98 2.58 -0.73 -0.14
N SER A 99 2.49 0.56 -0.53
CA SER A 99 2.49 0.96 -1.94
C SER A 99 3.79 0.60 -2.65
N ALA A 100 4.94 0.80 -2.00
CA ALA A 100 6.25 0.44 -2.55
C ALA A 100 6.42 -1.09 -2.68
N LEU A 101 5.85 -1.86 -1.76
CA LEU A 101 5.92 -3.33 -1.77
C LEU A 101 4.99 -3.95 -2.82
N SER A 102 3.85 -3.32 -3.09
CA SER A 102 2.80 -3.87 -3.96
C SER A 102 3.29 -4.34 -5.34
N PRO A 103 4.14 -3.61 -6.08
CA PRO A 103 4.63 -4.06 -7.38
C PRO A 103 5.56 -5.28 -7.31
N LEU A 104 6.18 -5.56 -6.17
CA LEU A 104 7.01 -6.75 -5.97
C LEU A 104 6.17 -8.03 -5.82
N LEU A 105 4.88 -7.89 -5.55
CA LEU A 105 3.94 -9.00 -5.37
C LEU A 105 3.22 -9.40 -6.67
N GLY A 106 3.46 -8.69 -7.77
CA GLY A 106 3.08 -9.08 -9.12
C GLY A 106 3.99 -10.19 -9.63
N GLY A 107 3.49 -11.07 -10.51
CA GLY A 107 4.28 -12.17 -11.06
C GLY A 107 5.60 -11.76 -11.71
N ALA A 108 6.50 -12.71 -11.88
CA ALA A 108 7.86 -12.49 -12.36
C ALA A 108 7.94 -11.76 -13.73
N GLY A 109 8.76 -10.73 -13.82
CA GLY A 109 9.24 -10.16 -15.09
C GLY A 109 8.80 -8.72 -15.42
N SER A 110 7.90 -8.09 -14.66
CA SER A 110 7.39 -6.75 -15.01
C SER A 110 7.50 -5.69 -13.91
N GLY A 111 8.17 -5.98 -12.81
CA GLY A 111 8.33 -5.10 -11.65
C GLY A 111 9.77 -4.85 -11.24
N PRO A 112 9.97 -4.11 -10.13
CA PRO A 112 11.28 -3.83 -9.57
C PRO A 112 12.05 -5.11 -9.23
N ALA A 113 13.33 -5.16 -9.61
CA ALA A 113 14.27 -6.22 -9.27
C ALA A 113 15.04 -5.87 -7.98
N THR A 114 15.79 -6.84 -7.45
CA THR A 114 16.74 -6.58 -6.36
C THR A 114 17.71 -5.46 -6.76
N ASP A 115 18.00 -4.58 -5.81
CA ASP A 115 18.78 -3.35 -5.93
C ASP A 115 18.10 -2.17 -6.65
N ASP A 116 16.98 -2.36 -7.34
CA ASP A 116 16.19 -1.25 -7.86
C ASP A 116 15.64 -0.37 -6.71
N LEU A 117 15.43 0.91 -7.02
CA LEU A 117 14.74 1.83 -6.13
C LEU A 117 13.25 1.86 -6.43
N VAL A 118 12.43 1.94 -5.37
CA VAL A 118 10.98 2.09 -5.47
C VAL A 118 10.57 3.36 -4.75
N CYS A 119 9.84 4.20 -5.47
CA CYS A 119 9.37 5.51 -5.04
C CYS A 119 7.84 5.57 -5.12
N PRO A 120 7.10 5.36 -4.02
CA PRO A 120 5.66 5.57 -3.99
C PRO A 120 5.34 7.07 -4.05
N LEU A 121 4.36 7.44 -4.87
CA LEU A 121 3.79 8.78 -4.94
C LEU A 121 2.29 8.69 -4.61
N LEU A 122 1.87 9.31 -3.51
CA LEU A 122 0.47 9.45 -3.13
C LEU A 122 0.08 10.92 -3.12
N ASP A 123 -1.13 11.24 -3.54
CA ASP A 123 -1.62 12.64 -3.60
C ASP A 123 -1.74 13.24 -2.19
N ALA A 124 -0.94 14.26 -1.89
CA ALA A 124 -1.01 15.03 -0.64
C ALA A 124 -1.86 16.31 -0.78
N ARG A 125 -2.52 16.50 -1.94
CA ARG A 125 -3.27 17.68 -2.30
C ARG A 125 -2.37 18.90 -2.61
N ARG A 126 -2.96 19.93 -3.19
CA ARG A 126 -2.32 21.24 -3.49
C ARG A 126 -1.02 21.15 -4.30
N GLY A 127 -0.85 20.10 -5.11
CA GLY A 127 0.36 19.90 -5.91
C GLY A 127 1.51 19.22 -5.17
N GLU A 128 1.29 18.79 -3.94
CA GLU A 128 2.26 17.99 -3.17
C GLU A 128 1.99 16.48 -3.29
N VAL A 129 3.03 15.70 -3.01
CA VAL A 129 2.97 14.24 -2.91
C VAL A 129 3.48 13.77 -1.56
N TYR A 130 2.83 12.78 -0.98
CA TYR A 130 3.47 11.95 0.03
C TYR A 130 4.35 10.95 -0.68
N THR A 131 5.61 10.86 -0.27
CA THR A 131 6.60 10.02 -0.91
C THR A 131 7.69 9.56 0.07
N ALA A 132 8.40 8.53 -0.32
CA ALA A 132 9.59 7.99 0.35
C ALA A 132 10.45 7.26 -0.69
N LEU A 133 11.64 6.82 -0.32
CA LEU A 133 12.49 6.03 -1.21
C LEU A 133 12.90 4.73 -0.52
N TYR A 134 12.72 3.63 -1.23
CA TYR A 134 13.07 2.30 -0.77
C TYR A 134 13.98 1.60 -1.78
N ARG A 135 14.87 0.74 -1.29
CA ARG A 135 15.63 -0.20 -2.13
C ARG A 135 15.04 -1.60 -1.98
N VAL A 136 14.90 -2.30 -3.07
CA VAL A 136 14.50 -3.71 -3.06
C VAL A 136 15.68 -4.53 -2.53
N ALA A 137 15.51 -5.12 -1.36
CA ALA A 137 16.54 -5.94 -0.70
C ALA A 137 16.38 -7.44 -0.99
N GLY A 138 15.26 -7.83 -1.59
CA GLY A 138 14.96 -9.22 -1.93
C GLY A 138 13.46 -9.42 -2.19
N PRO A 139 13.00 -10.66 -2.37
CA PRO A 139 11.60 -10.97 -2.57
C PRO A 139 10.74 -10.42 -1.43
N ALA A 140 9.82 -9.51 -1.75
CA ALA A 140 8.95 -8.83 -0.79
C ALA A 140 9.68 -8.15 0.38
N GLN A 141 10.93 -7.67 0.15
CA GLN A 141 11.73 -6.98 1.15
C GLN A 141 12.17 -5.61 0.65
N LEU A 142 11.93 -4.60 1.47
CA LEU A 142 12.32 -3.21 1.22
C LEU A 142 13.27 -2.72 2.32
N GLN A 143 14.26 -1.93 1.91
CA GLN A 143 15.15 -1.17 2.80
C GLN A 143 14.90 0.32 2.60
N TRP A 144 14.68 1.03 3.67
CA TRP A 144 14.57 2.48 3.67
C TRP A 144 15.83 3.17 3.15
N LYS A 145 15.63 4.19 2.26
CA LYS A 145 16.70 5.04 1.74
C LYS A 145 16.45 6.52 2.04
N ALA A 146 15.19 6.96 2.03
CA ALA A 146 14.80 8.31 2.45
C ALA A 146 13.48 8.26 3.20
N GLU A 147 13.36 9.09 4.22
CA GLU A 147 12.16 9.20 5.06
C GLU A 147 10.94 9.70 4.28
N ALA A 148 9.77 9.37 4.82
CA ALA A 148 8.51 9.85 4.29
C ALA A 148 8.40 11.37 4.44
N VAL A 149 8.07 12.05 3.34
CA VAL A 149 7.91 13.51 3.28
C VAL A 149 6.64 13.88 2.53
N SER A 150 6.18 15.13 2.72
CA SER A 150 5.17 15.78 1.87
C SER A 150 5.81 17.03 1.27
N LEU A 151 5.88 17.11 -0.06
CA LEU A 151 6.47 18.26 -0.77
C LEU A 151 6.04 18.25 -2.24
N PRO A 152 6.28 19.37 -2.98
CA PRO A 152 6.09 19.39 -4.42
C PRO A 152 6.89 18.30 -5.12
N VAL A 153 6.29 17.67 -6.13
CA VAL A 153 6.93 16.56 -6.85
C VAL A 153 8.26 16.97 -7.48
N GLU A 154 8.36 18.21 -8.00
CA GLU A 154 9.56 18.75 -8.62
C GLU A 154 10.74 18.75 -7.64
N GLU A 155 10.51 19.23 -6.42
CA GLU A 155 11.51 19.26 -5.36
C GLU A 155 11.97 17.84 -4.97
N TRP A 156 11.04 16.87 -4.94
CA TRP A 156 11.38 15.49 -4.67
C TRP A 156 12.24 14.88 -5.78
N LEU A 157 11.90 15.14 -7.05
CA LEU A 157 12.64 14.59 -8.19
C LEU A 157 14.11 15.08 -8.25
N GLU A 158 14.39 16.28 -7.74
CA GLU A 158 15.75 16.81 -7.63
C GLU A 158 16.60 16.06 -6.60
N ARG A 159 15.97 15.46 -5.59
CA ARG A 159 16.63 14.70 -4.52
C ARG A 159 16.93 13.25 -4.90
N LEU A 160 16.32 12.75 -5.97
CA LEU A 160 16.49 11.36 -6.38
C LEU A 160 17.87 11.11 -6.99
N PRO A 161 18.46 9.93 -6.74
CA PRO A 161 19.77 9.58 -7.28
C PRO A 161 19.70 9.48 -8.81
N ARG A 162 20.69 10.07 -9.47
CA ARG A 162 20.84 9.98 -10.93
C ARG A 162 21.62 8.73 -11.29
N GLY A 163 21.21 8.06 -12.37
CA GLY A 163 21.91 6.87 -12.88
C GLY A 163 21.48 5.55 -12.24
N GLU A 164 20.57 5.59 -11.27
CA GLU A 164 19.94 4.38 -10.71
C GLU A 164 18.56 4.14 -11.35
N THR A 165 18.12 2.89 -11.39
CA THR A 165 16.74 2.54 -11.80
C THR A 165 15.78 2.88 -10.67
N VAL A 166 14.85 3.79 -10.92
CA VAL A 166 13.80 4.19 -9.97
C VAL A 166 12.44 3.81 -10.53
N TRP A 167 11.68 3.02 -9.79
CA TRP A 167 10.32 2.63 -10.10
C TRP A 167 9.33 3.48 -9.33
N PHE A 168 8.49 4.21 -10.06
CA PHE A 168 7.40 4.99 -9.47
C PHE A 168 6.12 4.17 -9.40
N THR A 169 5.46 4.21 -8.25
CA THR A 169 4.20 3.51 -7.96
C THR A 169 3.25 4.41 -7.17
N GLY A 170 1.99 4.00 -7.01
CA GLY A 170 1.00 4.75 -6.25
C GLY A 170 0.08 5.63 -7.10
N GLU A 171 -1.02 6.06 -6.49
CA GLU A 171 -2.10 6.80 -7.18
C GLU A 171 -1.71 8.20 -7.67
N GLY A 172 -0.61 8.77 -7.16
CA GLY A 172 -0.07 10.05 -7.63
C GLY A 172 0.69 9.97 -8.97
N VAL A 173 1.12 8.78 -9.40
CA VAL A 173 1.92 8.61 -10.64
C VAL A 173 1.20 9.13 -11.88
N PRO A 174 -0.08 8.85 -12.14
CA PRO A 174 -0.76 9.34 -13.34
C PRO A 174 -0.78 10.87 -13.46
N ALA A 175 -0.94 11.57 -12.34
CA ALA A 175 -0.97 13.05 -12.33
C ALA A 175 0.39 13.69 -12.69
N HIS A 176 1.49 12.98 -12.46
CA HIS A 176 2.85 13.46 -12.68
C HIS A 176 3.57 12.75 -13.83
N GLN A 177 2.87 11.89 -14.58
CA GLN A 177 3.47 11.02 -15.61
C GLN A 177 4.31 11.79 -16.64
N ALA A 178 3.80 12.89 -17.17
CA ALA A 178 4.53 13.70 -18.16
C ALA A 178 5.88 14.17 -17.59
N ARG A 179 5.86 14.68 -16.36
CA ARG A 179 7.05 15.17 -15.68
C ARG A 179 8.07 14.06 -15.40
N LEU A 180 7.61 12.90 -14.95
CA LEU A 180 8.46 11.73 -14.73
C LEU A 180 9.16 11.26 -16.01
N GLN A 181 8.47 11.35 -17.15
CA GLN A 181 9.03 10.99 -18.46
C GLN A 181 10.07 12.00 -18.96
N GLU A 182 9.86 13.31 -18.71
CA GLU A 182 10.78 14.37 -19.13
C GLU A 182 12.14 14.30 -18.44
N VAL A 183 12.16 14.00 -17.14
CA VAL A 183 13.41 13.97 -16.35
C VAL A 183 14.30 12.81 -16.76
N GLY A 184 13.76 11.72 -17.26
CA GLY A 184 14.45 10.64 -17.96
C GLY A 184 15.48 9.85 -17.11
N GLY A 185 16.19 8.94 -17.76
CA GLY A 185 17.41 8.39 -17.18
C GLY A 185 17.26 7.13 -16.31
N GLY A 186 16.47 6.13 -16.75
CA GLY A 186 16.33 4.86 -16.00
C GLY A 186 15.10 4.82 -15.08
N TRP A 187 14.28 5.88 -15.11
CA TRP A 187 13.04 5.92 -14.33
C TRP A 187 11.93 5.13 -15.03
N ARG A 188 11.21 4.35 -14.27
CA ARG A 188 10.16 3.45 -14.74
C ARG A 188 8.88 3.68 -13.94
N MET A 189 7.74 3.45 -14.55
CA MET A 189 6.45 3.53 -13.90
C MET A 189 5.79 2.15 -13.87
N VAL A 190 5.19 1.81 -12.74
CA VAL A 190 4.38 0.60 -12.64
C VAL A 190 3.07 0.83 -13.39
N GLY A 191 2.72 -0.09 -14.31
CA GLY A 191 1.59 0.08 -15.21
C GLY A 191 0.21 0.16 -14.51
N GLN A 192 0.05 -0.50 -13.37
CA GLN A 192 -1.14 -0.40 -12.50
C GLN A 192 -0.69 -0.25 -11.05
N PRO A 193 -0.45 0.98 -10.59
CA PRO A 193 0.12 1.24 -9.28
C PRO A 193 -0.91 1.14 -8.15
N LEU A 194 -1.66 0.02 -8.09
CA LEU A 194 -2.65 -0.20 -7.06
C LEU A 194 -2.02 -0.74 -5.78
N LEU A 195 -2.38 -0.12 -4.66
CA LEU A 195 -2.04 -0.66 -3.35
C LEU A 195 -2.72 -2.01 -3.15
N ARG A 196 -1.95 -3.02 -2.77
CA ARG A 196 -2.42 -4.37 -2.48
C ARG A 196 -2.55 -4.59 -0.97
N ALA A 197 -3.68 -5.12 -0.54
CA ALA A 197 -3.89 -5.47 0.87
C ALA A 197 -2.91 -6.57 1.33
N LEU A 198 -2.47 -7.44 0.42
CA LEU A 198 -1.41 -8.42 0.70
C LEU A 198 -0.11 -7.75 1.18
N ALA A 199 0.26 -6.59 0.60
CA ALA A 199 1.43 -5.84 1.06
C ALA A 199 1.28 -5.37 2.51
N VAL A 200 0.09 -4.85 2.87
CA VAL A 200 -0.22 -4.46 4.25
C VAL A 200 -0.11 -5.65 5.20
N GLY A 201 -0.63 -6.80 4.80
CA GLY A 201 -0.59 -8.01 5.61
C GLY A 201 0.82 -8.56 5.79
N LEU A 202 1.64 -8.58 4.75
CA LEU A 202 3.05 -9.02 4.83
C LEU A 202 3.89 -8.13 5.73
N LEU A 203 3.66 -6.80 5.71
CA LEU A 203 4.33 -5.85 6.58
C LEU A 203 3.84 -5.96 8.03
N GLY A 204 2.54 -6.15 8.23
CA GLY A 204 1.96 -6.29 9.57
C GLY A 204 2.20 -7.66 10.22
N HIS A 205 2.64 -8.65 9.47
CA HIS A 205 2.97 -10.00 9.96
C HIS A 205 4.39 -10.10 10.57
N ARG A 206 5.25 -9.11 10.31
CA ARG A 206 6.61 -9.01 10.86
C ARG A 206 6.60 -8.58 12.33
#